data_bc4306abe428e69bf694040ef7587a13
#
_entry.id   bc4306abe428e69bf694040ef7587a13
#
_cell.length_a   1.000
_cell.length_b   1.000
_cell.length_c   1.000
_cell.angle_alpha   90.00
_cell.angle_beta   90.00
_cell.angle_gamma   90.00
#
_symmetry.space_group_name_H-M   'P 1'
#
loop_
_entity.id
_entity.type
_entity.pdbx_description
1 polymer ?
#
loop_
_entity_poly.entity_id
_entity_poly.type
_entity_poly.pdbx_seq_one_letter_code
_entity_poly.pdbx_strand_id
1 'polypeptide(L)'
;MVEAYLGIDFGTSGARACVIDGRREPLAEERIDFTLEAHPQAPAHWRECLLELIARLPARLRARLRALALDGTSGTCLLLDRNTRPLGSPLLYHDLRATREAAELARLAPPDAAVHGASSSLAKLLWYARNAEFSEAVFFAHQADWLALQLHGEPGLSDYHNALKLGVDVHALRYPDWLLRLPVAPLLPRIVSPGHAIGPVMHKHAQALGLPHDCLVRAGTTDSIAAFLATGTTQPGHALTSLGSTLVIKSLSHTRVDAPAFGLYSHRLGPLWLVGGASNTGGAVLRRFFSDAALATLSAQLDTSAASALDYYPLLAPGERFPISDPTYAPRLSPRPADDRAFLHGLLEGIARIEGRGYDLLMTLGATPVRRILTAGGGAANAPWRRIRARVMGLPVEAATRTEAAYGTALLAACGEKLLCFG
;
A
#
# COMPACT_ATOMS: atom_id res chain seq x y z
N MET A 1 28.29 -19.04 -1.56
CA MET A 1 27.65 -18.13 -2.54
C MET A 1 26.60 -17.31 -1.80
N VAL A 2 26.50 -16.01 -2.07
CA VAL A 2 25.50 -15.16 -1.39
C VAL A 2 24.11 -15.51 -1.91
N GLU A 3 23.18 -15.83 -1.03
CA GLU A 3 21.76 -16.06 -1.34
C GLU A 3 21.09 -14.78 -1.82
N ALA A 4 20.09 -14.89 -2.69
CA ALA A 4 19.38 -13.77 -3.25
C ALA A 4 17.84 -13.94 -3.09
N TYR A 5 17.14 -12.83 -2.96
CA TYR A 5 15.70 -12.76 -2.76
C TYR A 5 15.10 -11.74 -3.72
N LEU A 6 13.97 -12.08 -4.33
CA LEU A 6 13.33 -11.26 -5.35
C LEU A 6 11.97 -10.74 -4.85
N GLY A 7 11.79 -9.44 -4.95
CA GLY A 7 10.48 -8.79 -4.80
C GLY A 7 10.00 -8.23 -6.11
N ILE A 8 8.71 -8.36 -6.40
CA ILE A 8 8.07 -7.84 -7.61
C ILE A 8 6.83 -7.05 -7.22
N ASP A 9 6.78 -5.79 -7.64
CA ASP A 9 5.67 -4.85 -7.45
C ASP A 9 4.88 -4.68 -8.75
N PHE A 10 3.57 -4.88 -8.68
CA PHE A 10 2.65 -4.60 -9.77
C PHE A 10 1.75 -3.42 -9.43
N GLY A 11 2.19 -2.24 -9.85
CA GLY A 11 1.46 -0.99 -9.68
C GLY A 11 0.51 -0.67 -10.85
N THR A 12 -0.06 0.54 -10.81
CA THR A 12 -1.00 1.02 -11.84
C THR A 12 -0.30 1.36 -13.16
N SER A 13 0.92 1.90 -13.11
CA SER A 13 1.65 2.43 -14.26
C SER A 13 2.77 1.52 -14.75
N GLY A 14 2.99 0.37 -14.12
CA GLY A 14 4.07 -0.53 -14.47
C GLY A 14 4.34 -1.56 -13.40
N ALA A 15 5.30 -2.44 -13.69
CA ALA A 15 5.80 -3.43 -12.76
C ALA A 15 7.30 -3.23 -12.53
N ARG A 16 7.76 -3.57 -11.33
CA ARG A 16 9.17 -3.44 -10.90
C ARG A 16 9.63 -4.69 -10.20
N ALA A 17 10.90 -5.03 -10.38
CA ALA A 17 11.57 -6.11 -9.69
C ALA A 17 12.80 -5.59 -8.95
N CYS A 18 13.04 -6.08 -7.76
CA CYS A 18 14.24 -5.80 -6.98
C CYS A 18 14.80 -7.11 -6.44
N VAL A 19 16.09 -7.37 -6.69
CA VAL A 19 16.83 -8.49 -6.12
C VAL A 19 17.72 -7.96 -5.00
N ILE A 20 17.64 -8.56 -3.83
CA ILE A 20 18.51 -8.25 -2.70
C ILE A 20 19.34 -9.46 -2.29
N ASP A 21 20.47 -9.22 -1.61
CA ASP A 21 21.23 -10.28 -0.95
C ASP A 21 20.75 -10.57 0.47
N GLY A 22 21.39 -11.53 1.14
CA GLY A 22 21.11 -11.87 2.55
C GLY A 22 21.45 -10.75 3.54
N ARG A 23 22.19 -9.70 3.11
CA ARG A 23 22.45 -8.49 3.88
C ARG A 23 21.47 -7.37 3.56
N ARG A 24 20.49 -7.65 2.66
CA ARG A 24 19.45 -6.74 2.20
C ARG A 24 19.94 -5.63 1.27
N GLU A 25 21.14 -5.77 0.72
CA GLU A 25 21.65 -4.83 -0.27
C GLU A 25 21.09 -5.17 -1.64
N PRO A 26 20.58 -4.18 -2.40
CA PRO A 26 20.13 -4.39 -3.76
C PRO A 26 21.26 -4.84 -4.67
N LEU A 27 20.97 -5.87 -5.45
CA LEU A 27 21.90 -6.45 -6.42
C LEU A 27 21.49 -6.14 -7.86
N ALA A 28 20.19 -5.99 -8.12
CA ALA A 28 19.62 -5.62 -9.42
C ALA A 28 18.19 -5.07 -9.25
N GLU A 29 17.82 -4.18 -10.16
CA GLU A 29 16.48 -3.63 -10.30
C GLU A 29 16.09 -3.65 -11.77
N GLU A 30 14.83 -3.99 -12.05
CA GLU A 30 14.25 -4.00 -13.39
C GLU A 30 12.88 -3.33 -13.37
N ARG A 31 12.48 -2.78 -14.51
CA ARG A 31 11.19 -2.09 -14.64
C ARG A 31 10.58 -2.34 -16.01
N ILE A 32 9.26 -2.45 -16.03
CA ILE A 32 8.42 -2.41 -17.24
C ILE A 32 7.34 -1.37 -17.00
N ASP A 33 7.30 -0.34 -17.83
CA ASP A 33 6.22 0.65 -17.82
C ASP A 33 5.05 0.16 -18.67
N PHE A 34 3.82 0.28 -18.13
CA PHE A 34 2.62 -0.08 -18.87
C PHE A 34 2.29 1.02 -19.89
N THR A 35 2.28 0.68 -21.16
CA THR A 35 1.91 1.60 -22.24
C THR A 35 0.39 1.68 -22.38
N LEU A 36 -0.13 2.85 -22.77
CA LEU A 36 -1.57 3.09 -22.95
C LEU A 36 -2.19 2.32 -24.13
N GLU A 37 -1.37 1.82 -25.05
CA GLU A 37 -1.83 1.16 -26.29
C GLU A 37 -2.21 -0.32 -26.12
N ALA A 38 -1.64 -1.01 -25.13
CA ALA A 38 -2.07 -2.34 -24.73
C ALA A 38 -3.04 -2.20 -23.56
N HIS A 39 -4.06 -3.04 -23.45
CA HIS A 39 -4.91 -3.07 -22.25
C HIS A 39 -4.04 -3.40 -21.03
N PRO A 40 -3.38 -2.40 -20.40
CA PRO A 40 -2.26 -2.63 -19.48
C PRO A 40 -2.69 -3.35 -18.20
N GLN A 41 -4.01 -3.35 -17.98
CA GLN A 41 -4.62 -4.02 -16.82
C GLN A 41 -5.28 -5.36 -17.20
N ALA A 42 -4.95 -5.92 -18.36
CA ALA A 42 -5.37 -7.27 -18.73
C ALA A 42 -4.49 -8.32 -17.99
N PRO A 43 -5.09 -9.39 -17.43
CA PRO A 43 -4.31 -10.43 -16.74
C PRO A 43 -3.24 -11.08 -17.64
N ALA A 44 -3.51 -11.27 -18.92
CA ALA A 44 -2.53 -11.80 -19.87
C ALA A 44 -1.26 -10.92 -19.92
N HIS A 45 -1.43 -9.60 -19.99
CA HIS A 45 -0.32 -8.65 -19.99
C HIS A 45 0.45 -8.66 -18.65
N TRP A 46 -0.25 -8.75 -17.52
CA TRP A 46 0.42 -8.89 -16.21
C TRP A 46 1.31 -10.13 -16.16
N ARG A 47 0.81 -11.27 -16.68
CA ARG A 47 1.59 -12.51 -16.73
C ARG A 47 2.82 -12.39 -17.63
N GLU A 48 2.68 -11.78 -18.79
CA GLU A 48 3.80 -11.51 -19.71
C GLU A 48 4.85 -10.64 -19.02
N CYS A 49 4.46 -9.51 -18.44
CA CYS A 49 5.36 -8.63 -17.70
C CYS A 49 6.05 -9.35 -16.52
N LEU A 50 5.33 -10.21 -15.78
CA LEU A 50 5.92 -10.99 -14.69
C LEU A 50 7.08 -11.87 -15.18
N LEU A 51 6.84 -12.65 -16.22
CA LEU A 51 7.86 -13.55 -16.76
C LEU A 51 9.01 -12.78 -17.39
N GLU A 52 8.72 -11.69 -18.08
CA GLU A 52 9.72 -10.82 -18.70
C GLU A 52 10.59 -10.12 -17.66
N LEU A 53 10.03 -9.57 -16.57
CA LEU A 53 10.80 -8.97 -15.49
C LEU A 53 11.79 -9.95 -14.90
N ILE A 54 11.36 -11.19 -14.62
CA ILE A 54 12.25 -12.22 -14.10
C ILE A 54 13.32 -12.57 -15.15
N ALA A 55 12.97 -12.69 -16.43
CA ALA A 55 13.91 -13.03 -17.49
C ALA A 55 14.99 -11.95 -17.72
N ARG A 56 14.65 -10.67 -17.54
CA ARG A 56 15.59 -9.53 -17.65
C ARG A 56 16.67 -9.52 -16.56
N LEU A 57 16.40 -10.09 -15.40
CA LEU A 57 17.38 -10.17 -14.32
C LEU A 57 18.63 -10.94 -14.76
N PRO A 58 19.84 -10.55 -14.33
CA PRO A 58 21.07 -11.25 -14.66
C PRO A 58 21.00 -12.74 -14.31
N ALA A 59 21.35 -13.62 -15.26
CA ALA A 59 21.26 -15.08 -15.09
C ALA A 59 21.99 -15.58 -13.83
N ARG A 60 23.15 -14.98 -13.50
CA ARG A 60 23.91 -15.28 -12.28
C ARG A 60 23.14 -15.01 -10.99
N LEU A 61 22.20 -14.03 -10.99
CA LEU A 61 21.36 -13.73 -9.83
C LEU A 61 20.16 -14.65 -9.79
N ARG A 62 19.51 -14.90 -10.94
CA ARG A 62 18.40 -15.84 -11.06
C ARG A 62 18.76 -17.22 -10.52
N ALA A 63 19.95 -17.74 -10.86
CA ALA A 63 20.44 -19.03 -10.38
C ALA A 63 20.72 -19.10 -8.86
N ARG A 64 20.58 -17.99 -8.12
CA ARG A 64 20.84 -17.90 -6.67
C ARG A 64 19.60 -17.55 -5.87
N LEU A 65 18.44 -17.36 -6.53
CA LEU A 65 17.22 -17.01 -5.87
C LEU A 65 16.76 -18.12 -4.92
N ARG A 66 16.57 -17.80 -3.66
CA ARG A 66 16.03 -18.70 -2.64
C ARG A 66 14.53 -18.57 -2.49
N ALA A 67 14.04 -17.33 -2.60
CA ALA A 67 12.61 -17.07 -2.58
C ALA A 67 12.27 -15.81 -3.37
N LEU A 68 11.02 -15.74 -3.76
CA LEU A 68 10.40 -14.55 -4.34
C LEU A 68 9.03 -14.30 -3.71
N ALA A 69 8.60 -13.04 -3.74
CA ALA A 69 7.27 -12.60 -3.36
C ALA A 69 6.78 -11.52 -4.32
N LEU A 70 5.46 -11.33 -4.37
CA LEU A 70 4.83 -10.32 -5.20
C LEU A 70 3.92 -9.43 -4.37
N ASP A 71 3.83 -8.17 -4.72
CA ASP A 71 2.78 -7.29 -4.26
C ASP A 71 1.96 -6.76 -5.44
N GLY A 72 0.82 -6.20 -5.13
CA GLY A 72 -0.08 -5.61 -6.10
C GLY A 72 -0.96 -4.56 -5.46
N THR A 73 -1.77 -3.89 -6.30
CA THR A 73 -2.67 -2.84 -5.83
C THR A 73 -3.79 -3.39 -4.96
N SER A 74 -3.95 -2.81 -3.76
CA SER A 74 -4.93 -3.26 -2.77
C SER A 74 -6.37 -3.19 -3.28
N GLY A 75 -7.05 -4.32 -3.36
CA GLY A 75 -8.44 -4.42 -3.82
C GLY A 75 -8.61 -4.54 -5.34
N THR A 76 -7.53 -4.67 -6.12
CA THR A 76 -7.61 -5.17 -7.50
C THR A 76 -7.85 -6.67 -7.44
N CYS A 77 -8.91 -7.16 -8.13
CA CYS A 77 -9.36 -8.53 -8.02
C CYS A 77 -10.01 -9.05 -9.31
N LEU A 78 -10.09 -10.37 -9.41
CA LEU A 78 -10.66 -11.08 -10.56
C LEU A 78 -11.26 -12.43 -10.15
N LEU A 79 -12.16 -12.96 -10.98
CA LEU A 79 -12.68 -14.32 -10.87
C LEU A 79 -11.88 -15.28 -11.76
N LEU A 80 -11.77 -16.53 -11.32
CA LEU A 80 -11.11 -17.59 -12.06
C LEU A 80 -12.03 -18.81 -12.21
N ASP A 81 -11.94 -19.47 -13.37
CA ASP A 81 -12.56 -20.76 -13.63
C ASP A 81 -11.81 -21.91 -12.91
N ARG A 82 -12.31 -23.15 -13.08
CA ARG A 82 -11.66 -24.36 -12.53
C ARG A 82 -10.24 -24.61 -13.03
N ASN A 83 -9.87 -24.03 -14.18
CA ASN A 83 -8.55 -24.15 -14.79
C ASN A 83 -7.67 -22.91 -14.46
N THR A 84 -8.10 -22.10 -13.49
CA THR A 84 -7.42 -20.86 -13.05
C THR A 84 -7.32 -19.78 -14.12
N ARG A 85 -8.18 -19.82 -15.15
CA ARG A 85 -8.26 -18.79 -16.20
C ARG A 85 -9.13 -17.66 -15.72
N PRO A 86 -8.71 -16.39 -15.97
CA PRO A 86 -9.53 -15.23 -15.64
C PRO A 86 -10.87 -15.25 -16.38
N LEU A 87 -11.93 -14.93 -15.66
CA LEU A 87 -13.29 -14.74 -16.15
C LEU A 87 -13.58 -13.23 -16.22
N GLY A 88 -13.80 -12.73 -17.42
CA GLY A 88 -14.04 -11.30 -17.63
C GLY A 88 -12.83 -10.41 -17.32
N SER A 89 -13.09 -9.12 -17.13
CA SER A 89 -12.06 -8.13 -16.79
C SER A 89 -11.86 -8.00 -15.30
N PRO A 90 -10.62 -7.77 -14.82
CA PRO A 90 -10.37 -7.50 -13.42
C PRO A 90 -11.00 -6.17 -12.99
N LEU A 91 -11.45 -6.08 -11.74
CA LEU A 91 -11.87 -4.84 -11.11
C LEU A 91 -10.69 -4.21 -10.38
N LEU A 92 -10.25 -3.05 -10.87
CA LEU A 92 -9.07 -2.37 -10.37
C LEU A 92 -9.32 -1.73 -8.99
N TYR A 93 -8.27 -1.39 -8.25
CA TYR A 93 -8.34 -0.81 -6.91
C TYR A 93 -9.25 0.42 -6.78
N HIS A 94 -9.32 1.25 -7.81
CA HIS A 94 -10.13 2.47 -7.86
C HIS A 94 -11.52 2.28 -8.52
N ASP A 95 -11.87 1.06 -8.92
CA ASP A 95 -13.18 0.77 -9.52
C ASP A 95 -14.28 0.89 -8.46
N LEU A 96 -15.25 1.76 -8.72
CA LEU A 96 -16.33 2.10 -7.81
C LEU A 96 -17.70 1.57 -8.24
N ARG A 97 -17.77 0.71 -9.26
CA ARG A 97 -19.05 0.18 -9.78
C ARG A 97 -19.89 -0.59 -8.76
N ALA A 98 -19.27 -1.16 -7.72
CA ALA A 98 -19.92 -1.91 -6.66
C ALA A 98 -20.59 -1.04 -5.58
N THR A 99 -21.15 0.12 -5.96
CA THR A 99 -21.78 1.08 -5.03
C THR A 99 -23.03 0.49 -4.34
N ARG A 100 -23.83 -0.28 -5.07
CA ARG A 100 -25.02 -0.95 -4.52
C ARG A 100 -24.61 -1.99 -3.47
N GLU A 101 -23.60 -2.80 -3.77
CA GLU A 101 -23.08 -3.86 -2.91
C GLU A 101 -22.44 -3.27 -1.65
N ALA A 102 -21.74 -2.13 -1.78
CA ALA A 102 -21.21 -1.41 -0.62
C ALA A 102 -22.35 -0.92 0.32
N ALA A 103 -23.47 -0.44 -0.24
CA ALA A 103 -24.63 -0.04 0.56
C ALA A 103 -25.31 -1.24 1.25
N GLU A 104 -25.30 -2.43 0.65
CA GLU A 104 -25.76 -3.68 1.27
C GLU A 104 -24.82 -4.11 2.39
N LEU A 105 -23.51 -4.07 2.16
CA LEU A 105 -22.49 -4.41 3.16
C LEU A 105 -22.56 -3.49 4.38
N ALA A 106 -22.92 -2.21 4.20
CA ALA A 106 -23.10 -1.28 5.32
C ALA A 106 -24.18 -1.71 6.32
N ARG A 107 -25.11 -2.60 5.90
CA ARG A 107 -26.17 -3.16 6.76
C ARG A 107 -25.82 -4.53 7.34
N LEU A 108 -24.91 -5.25 6.73
CA LEU A 108 -24.58 -6.64 7.06
C LEU A 108 -23.28 -6.76 7.86
N ALA A 109 -22.28 -5.97 7.50
CA ALA A 109 -20.96 -6.04 8.10
C ALA A 109 -20.89 -5.19 9.38
N PRO A 110 -20.09 -5.60 10.38
CA PRO A 110 -19.78 -4.74 11.54
C PRO A 110 -19.22 -3.40 11.09
N PRO A 111 -19.52 -2.30 11.82
CA PRO A 111 -19.09 -0.95 11.45
C PRO A 111 -17.58 -0.78 11.29
N ASP A 112 -16.79 -1.56 12.01
CA ASP A 112 -15.32 -1.56 12.01
C ASP A 112 -14.69 -2.47 10.94
N ALA A 113 -15.51 -3.19 10.15
CA ALA A 113 -15.01 -4.03 9.08
C ALA A 113 -14.44 -3.18 7.92
N ALA A 114 -13.30 -3.57 7.36
CA ALA A 114 -12.62 -2.85 6.28
C ALA A 114 -13.29 -3.04 4.89
N VAL A 115 -14.56 -3.42 4.87
CA VAL A 115 -15.32 -3.72 3.63
C VAL A 115 -16.25 -2.60 3.18
N HIS A 116 -16.38 -1.54 3.98
CA HIS A 116 -17.29 -0.43 3.74
C HIS A 116 -16.78 0.51 2.63
N GLY A 117 -17.04 0.19 1.40
CA GLY A 117 -16.70 1.04 0.26
C GLY A 117 -16.80 0.29 -1.06
N ALA A 118 -17.22 0.98 -2.12
CA ALA A 118 -17.39 0.38 -3.45
C ALA A 118 -16.08 -0.19 -4.03
N SER A 119 -14.93 0.30 -3.58
CA SER A 119 -13.61 -0.21 -3.96
C SER A 119 -13.14 -1.42 -3.15
N SER A 120 -13.88 -1.87 -2.12
CA SER A 120 -13.50 -3.04 -1.34
C SER A 120 -13.61 -4.33 -2.17
N SER A 121 -12.72 -5.29 -1.88
CA SER A 121 -12.71 -6.59 -2.57
C SER A 121 -14.02 -7.35 -2.37
N LEU A 122 -14.65 -7.24 -1.19
CA LEU A 122 -15.91 -7.91 -0.93
C LEU A 122 -17.08 -7.29 -1.70
N ALA A 123 -17.16 -5.96 -1.78
CA ALA A 123 -18.19 -5.30 -2.59
C ALA A 123 -18.05 -5.70 -4.06
N LYS A 124 -16.83 -5.76 -4.59
CA LYS A 124 -16.54 -6.22 -5.95
C LYS A 124 -16.90 -7.69 -6.16
N LEU A 125 -16.62 -8.55 -5.18
CA LEU A 125 -17.01 -9.97 -5.27
C LEU A 125 -18.54 -10.12 -5.32
N LEU A 126 -19.27 -9.35 -4.52
CA LEU A 126 -20.75 -9.32 -4.58
C LEU A 126 -21.27 -8.75 -5.90
N TRP A 127 -20.56 -7.76 -6.48
CA TRP A 127 -20.89 -7.25 -7.80
C TRP A 127 -20.69 -8.31 -8.89
N TYR A 128 -19.58 -9.05 -8.87
CA TYR A 128 -19.36 -10.17 -9.79
C TYR A 128 -20.47 -11.22 -9.67
N ALA A 129 -20.96 -11.51 -8.46
CA ALA A 129 -22.01 -12.50 -8.23
C ALA A 129 -23.33 -12.22 -8.95
N ARG A 130 -23.50 -11.02 -9.51
CA ARG A 130 -24.70 -10.61 -10.28
C ARG A 130 -24.48 -10.67 -11.79
N ASN A 131 -23.31 -11.05 -12.23
CA ASN A 131 -22.97 -11.16 -13.65
C ASN A 131 -22.94 -12.63 -14.09
N ALA A 132 -23.13 -12.87 -15.39
CA ALA A 132 -23.23 -14.20 -15.94
C ALA A 132 -21.97 -15.04 -15.76
N GLU A 133 -20.79 -14.43 -15.82
CA GLU A 133 -19.49 -15.11 -15.65
C GLU A 133 -19.32 -15.73 -14.26
N PHE A 134 -20.10 -15.29 -13.27
CA PHE A 134 -20.04 -15.83 -11.91
C PHE A 134 -20.40 -17.31 -11.84
N SER A 135 -21.27 -17.81 -12.72
CA SER A 135 -21.67 -19.23 -12.73
C SER A 135 -20.54 -20.20 -13.02
N GLU A 136 -19.48 -19.75 -13.67
CA GLU A 136 -18.28 -20.53 -14.00
C GLU A 136 -17.14 -20.30 -12.98
N ALA A 137 -17.30 -19.36 -12.06
CA ALA A 137 -16.29 -19.01 -11.09
C ALA A 137 -16.09 -20.10 -10.04
N VAL A 138 -14.83 -20.45 -9.81
CA VAL A 138 -14.41 -21.42 -8.78
C VAL A 138 -13.52 -20.73 -7.75
N PHE A 139 -12.76 -19.70 -8.16
CA PHE A 139 -11.85 -18.98 -7.28
C PHE A 139 -12.01 -17.46 -7.44
N PHE A 140 -11.86 -16.77 -6.32
CA PHE A 140 -11.61 -15.35 -6.29
C PHE A 140 -10.14 -15.13 -5.97
N ALA A 141 -9.48 -14.17 -6.65
CA ALA A 141 -8.08 -13.84 -6.42
C ALA A 141 -7.87 -12.32 -6.43
N HIS A 142 -6.97 -11.83 -5.60
CA HIS A 142 -6.40 -10.50 -5.77
C HIS A 142 -5.29 -10.52 -6.83
N GLN A 143 -4.88 -9.35 -7.32
CA GLN A 143 -3.84 -9.23 -8.35
C GLN A 143 -2.55 -9.94 -7.93
N ALA A 144 -2.04 -9.68 -6.72
CA ALA A 144 -0.82 -10.32 -6.22
C ALA A 144 -0.96 -11.84 -6.11
N ASP A 145 -2.12 -12.33 -5.63
CA ASP A 145 -2.42 -13.77 -5.50
C ASP A 145 -2.43 -14.46 -6.86
N TRP A 146 -3.11 -13.85 -7.85
CA TRP A 146 -3.18 -14.41 -9.21
C TRP A 146 -1.82 -14.44 -9.90
N LEU A 147 -1.00 -13.39 -9.71
CA LEU A 147 0.36 -13.35 -10.24
C LEU A 147 1.26 -14.41 -9.60
N ALA A 148 1.19 -14.58 -8.27
CA ALA A 148 1.93 -15.63 -7.56
C ALA A 148 1.49 -17.03 -8.02
N LEU A 149 0.18 -17.25 -8.23
CA LEU A 149 -0.38 -18.49 -8.78
C LEU A 149 0.27 -18.87 -10.12
N GLN A 150 0.63 -17.89 -10.98
CA GLN A 150 1.32 -18.20 -12.25
C GLN A 150 2.68 -18.87 -12.02
N LEU A 151 3.28 -18.71 -10.84
CA LEU A 151 4.60 -19.26 -10.51
C LEU A 151 4.51 -20.57 -9.70
N HIS A 152 3.63 -20.64 -8.69
CA HIS A 152 3.52 -21.84 -7.79
C HIS A 152 2.42 -22.83 -8.18
N GLY A 153 1.39 -22.40 -8.91
CA GLY A 153 0.34 -23.27 -9.45
C GLY A 153 -0.76 -23.69 -8.46
N GLU A 154 -0.75 -23.26 -7.20
CA GLU A 154 -1.76 -23.60 -6.18
C GLU A 154 -2.84 -22.50 -6.09
N PRO A 155 -4.09 -22.71 -6.52
CA PRO A 155 -5.13 -21.69 -6.47
C PRO A 155 -5.78 -21.55 -5.10
N GLY A 156 -6.56 -20.49 -4.93
CA GLY A 156 -7.41 -20.30 -3.75
C GLY A 156 -6.65 -19.91 -2.49
N LEU A 157 -5.53 -19.20 -2.63
CA LEU A 157 -4.73 -18.64 -1.54
C LEU A 157 -4.72 -17.12 -1.59
N SER A 158 -4.75 -16.46 -0.44
CA SER A 158 -4.51 -15.02 -0.29
C SER A 158 -3.84 -14.72 1.03
N ASP A 159 -3.05 -13.66 1.08
CA ASP A 159 -2.52 -13.15 2.34
C ASP A 159 -3.52 -12.24 3.06
N TYR A 160 -3.34 -12.07 4.37
CA TYR A 160 -4.28 -11.29 5.17
C TYR A 160 -4.21 -9.76 4.92
N HIS A 161 -3.19 -9.23 4.22
CA HIS A 161 -3.16 -7.82 3.80
C HIS A 161 -4.08 -7.59 2.59
N ASN A 162 -3.99 -8.44 1.58
CA ASN A 162 -4.89 -8.40 0.43
C ASN A 162 -6.33 -8.73 0.83
N ALA A 163 -6.53 -9.75 1.67
CA ALA A 163 -7.85 -10.18 2.11
C ALA A 163 -8.50 -9.28 3.16
N LEU A 164 -7.83 -8.24 3.68
CA LEU A 164 -8.42 -7.30 4.64
C LEU A 164 -9.71 -6.68 4.10
N LYS A 165 -9.68 -6.17 2.86
CA LYS A 165 -10.86 -5.59 2.21
C LYS A 165 -11.83 -6.63 1.64
N LEU A 166 -11.50 -7.90 1.73
CA LEU A 166 -12.40 -9.04 1.47
C LEU A 166 -13.16 -9.43 2.75
N GLY A 167 -12.82 -8.84 3.89
CA GLY A 167 -13.54 -9.00 5.14
C GLY A 167 -12.96 -10.04 6.08
N VAL A 168 -11.69 -10.43 5.90
CA VAL A 168 -11.02 -11.32 6.86
C VAL A 168 -10.89 -10.60 8.21
N ASP A 169 -11.17 -11.32 9.30
CA ASP A 169 -10.77 -10.89 10.62
C ASP A 169 -9.26 -11.12 10.79
N VAL A 170 -8.49 -10.05 10.66
CA VAL A 170 -7.03 -10.10 10.74
C VAL A 170 -6.50 -10.39 12.14
N HIS A 171 -7.34 -10.32 13.18
CA HIS A 171 -6.98 -10.74 14.54
C HIS A 171 -7.09 -12.26 14.67
N ALA A 172 -8.25 -12.80 14.30
CA ALA A 172 -8.54 -14.24 14.34
C ALA A 172 -7.96 -15.03 13.17
N LEU A 173 -7.50 -14.36 12.09
CA LEU A 173 -7.01 -14.92 10.83
C LEU A 173 -8.01 -15.89 10.18
N ARG A 174 -9.28 -15.52 10.21
CA ARG A 174 -10.38 -16.28 9.62
C ARG A 174 -11.48 -15.35 9.12
N TYR A 175 -12.32 -15.84 8.26
CA TYR A 175 -13.53 -15.14 7.88
C TYR A 175 -14.58 -15.19 8.99
N PRO A 176 -15.26 -14.08 9.30
CA PRO A 176 -16.33 -14.05 10.30
C PRO A 176 -17.60 -14.75 9.80
N ASP A 177 -18.41 -15.24 10.73
CA ASP A 177 -19.61 -16.03 10.41
C ASP A 177 -20.64 -15.30 9.55
N TRP A 178 -20.75 -13.96 9.68
CA TRP A 178 -21.65 -13.17 8.84
C TRP A 178 -21.24 -13.25 7.35
N LEU A 179 -19.96 -13.27 7.07
CA LEU A 179 -19.41 -13.35 5.71
C LEU A 179 -19.56 -14.77 5.14
N LEU A 180 -19.33 -15.80 5.97
CA LEU A 180 -19.47 -17.20 5.56
C LEU A 180 -20.92 -17.61 5.21
N ARG A 181 -21.91 -16.78 5.60
CA ARG A 181 -23.32 -16.97 5.21
C ARG A 181 -23.68 -16.35 3.87
N LEU A 182 -22.80 -15.58 3.28
CA LEU A 182 -23.05 -14.97 1.96
C LEU A 182 -22.91 -16.04 0.85
N PRO A 183 -23.68 -15.92 -0.24
CA PRO A 183 -23.62 -16.88 -1.37
C PRO A 183 -22.21 -16.96 -2.03
N VAL A 184 -21.39 -15.95 -1.83
CA VAL A 184 -20.01 -15.85 -2.39
C VAL A 184 -18.97 -16.58 -1.52
N ALA A 185 -19.34 -17.06 -0.34
CA ALA A 185 -18.41 -17.71 0.60
C ALA A 185 -17.59 -18.88 -0.01
N PRO A 186 -18.14 -19.73 -0.90
CA PRO A 186 -17.37 -20.80 -1.53
C PRO A 186 -16.17 -20.34 -2.36
N LEU A 187 -16.14 -19.07 -2.80
CA LEU A 187 -15.05 -18.50 -3.60
C LEU A 187 -13.94 -17.85 -2.76
N LEU A 188 -14.14 -17.72 -1.43
CA LEU A 188 -13.19 -17.08 -0.55
C LEU A 188 -11.87 -17.88 -0.48
N PRO A 189 -10.71 -17.24 -0.69
CA PRO A 189 -9.43 -17.92 -0.61
C PRO A 189 -9.08 -18.32 0.83
N ARG A 190 -8.31 -19.39 0.99
CA ARG A 190 -7.68 -19.74 2.26
C ARG A 190 -6.65 -18.63 2.64
N ILE A 191 -6.71 -18.17 3.88
CA ILE A 191 -5.85 -17.09 4.35
C ILE A 191 -4.55 -17.65 4.91
N VAL A 192 -3.45 -17.02 4.47
CA VAL A 192 -2.11 -17.28 4.98
C VAL A 192 -1.45 -15.98 5.46
N SER A 193 -0.36 -16.09 6.20
CA SER A 193 0.45 -14.91 6.54
C SER A 193 1.19 -14.39 5.30
N PRO A 194 1.36 -13.06 5.12
CA PRO A 194 2.34 -12.55 4.19
C PRO A 194 3.71 -13.18 4.45
N GLY A 195 4.44 -13.53 3.39
CA GLY A 195 5.73 -14.23 3.51
C GLY A 195 5.63 -15.74 3.77
N HIS A 196 4.43 -16.30 3.96
CA HIS A 196 4.23 -17.75 4.06
C HIS A 196 4.78 -18.47 2.82
N ALA A 197 5.54 -19.56 3.03
CA ALA A 197 6.08 -20.35 1.93
C ALA A 197 4.96 -21.20 1.32
N ILE A 198 4.50 -20.83 0.13
CA ILE A 198 3.43 -21.56 -0.56
C ILE A 198 4.00 -22.85 -1.18
N GLY A 199 5.09 -22.73 -1.91
CA GLY A 199 5.74 -23.86 -2.55
C GLY A 199 6.86 -23.41 -3.49
N PRO A 200 7.59 -24.33 -4.12
CA PRO A 200 8.60 -23.96 -5.10
C PRO A 200 7.98 -23.43 -6.39
N VAL A 201 8.74 -22.65 -7.15
CA VAL A 201 8.38 -22.27 -8.52
C VAL A 201 8.13 -23.54 -9.34
N MET A 202 7.04 -23.58 -10.09
CA MET A 202 6.74 -24.72 -10.98
C MET A 202 7.92 -25.06 -11.88
N HIS A 203 8.22 -26.34 -12.02
CA HIS A 203 9.38 -26.86 -12.76
C HIS A 203 9.55 -26.23 -14.15
N LYS A 204 8.45 -26.10 -14.92
CA LYS A 204 8.45 -25.49 -16.25
C LYS A 204 8.96 -24.04 -16.26
N HIS A 205 8.60 -23.25 -15.23
CA HIS A 205 9.04 -21.87 -15.10
C HIS A 205 10.45 -21.77 -14.51
N ALA A 206 10.77 -22.62 -13.55
CA ALA A 206 12.12 -22.69 -13.01
C ALA A 206 13.14 -23.00 -14.11
N GLN A 207 12.86 -23.97 -14.96
CA GLN A 207 13.71 -24.32 -16.11
C GLN A 207 13.78 -23.20 -17.15
N ALA A 208 12.63 -22.65 -17.56
CA ALA A 208 12.59 -21.60 -18.61
C ALA A 208 13.27 -20.30 -18.16
N LEU A 209 13.17 -19.95 -16.88
CA LEU A 209 13.72 -18.71 -16.31
C LEU A 209 15.12 -18.90 -15.69
N GLY A 210 15.66 -20.12 -15.64
CA GLY A 210 16.95 -20.42 -15.02
C GLY A 210 16.95 -20.17 -13.51
N LEU A 211 15.86 -20.53 -12.83
CA LEU A 211 15.71 -20.45 -11.37
C LEU A 211 16.08 -21.80 -10.73
N PRO A 212 16.54 -21.81 -9.46
CA PRO A 212 16.67 -23.06 -8.70
C PRO A 212 15.32 -23.77 -8.57
N HIS A 213 15.35 -25.11 -8.59
CA HIS A 213 14.13 -25.93 -8.44
C HIS A 213 13.48 -25.79 -7.06
N ASP A 214 14.26 -25.38 -6.06
CA ASP A 214 13.84 -25.15 -4.68
C ASP A 214 13.55 -23.66 -4.39
N CYS A 215 13.57 -22.80 -5.40
CA CYS A 215 13.21 -21.40 -5.23
C CYS A 215 11.75 -21.27 -4.80
N LEU A 216 11.52 -20.74 -3.59
CA LEU A 216 10.19 -20.64 -3.00
C LEU A 216 9.40 -19.44 -3.54
N VAL A 217 8.14 -19.64 -3.82
CA VAL A 217 7.15 -18.55 -3.94
C VAL A 217 6.51 -18.35 -2.57
N ARG A 218 6.59 -17.12 -2.08
CA ARG A 218 5.97 -16.73 -0.82
C ARG A 218 4.70 -15.94 -1.05
N ALA A 219 3.74 -16.06 -0.14
CA ALA A 219 2.55 -15.23 -0.12
C ALA A 219 2.96 -13.74 -0.07
N GLY A 220 2.27 -12.94 -0.83
CA GLY A 220 2.59 -11.55 -1.05
C GLY A 220 2.06 -10.59 0.00
N THR A 221 1.83 -9.36 -0.47
CA THR A 221 1.24 -8.27 0.30
C THR A 221 0.62 -7.24 -0.65
N THR A 222 0.18 -6.09 -0.14
CA THR A 222 -0.23 -4.95 -0.95
C THR A 222 0.93 -3.97 -1.16
N ASP A 223 0.92 -3.24 -2.28
CA ASP A 223 1.86 -2.18 -2.66
C ASP A 223 2.17 -1.21 -1.50
N SER A 224 1.13 -0.78 -0.80
CA SER A 224 1.25 0.20 0.28
C SER A 224 1.90 -0.37 1.56
N ILE A 225 1.77 -1.68 1.80
CA ILE A 225 2.47 -2.37 2.90
C ILE A 225 3.91 -2.65 2.48
N ALA A 226 4.13 -3.09 1.25
CA ALA A 226 5.46 -3.28 0.69
C ALA A 226 6.30 -1.98 0.76
N ALA A 227 5.72 -0.84 0.37
CA ALA A 227 6.37 0.47 0.51
C ALA A 227 6.69 0.84 1.98
N PHE A 228 5.85 0.44 2.94
CA PHE A 228 6.18 0.60 4.36
C PHE A 228 7.34 -0.31 4.78
N LEU A 229 7.32 -1.58 4.40
CA LEU A 229 8.41 -2.53 4.69
C LEU A 229 9.75 -2.03 4.12
N ALA A 230 9.74 -1.41 2.93
CA ALA A 230 10.91 -0.85 2.29
C ALA A 230 11.66 0.19 3.16
N THR A 231 10.96 0.87 4.06
CA THR A 231 11.58 1.84 4.97
C THR A 231 12.46 1.22 6.04
N GLY A 232 12.40 -0.10 6.24
CA GLY A 232 13.11 -0.80 7.31
C GLY A 232 12.57 -0.50 8.72
N THR A 233 11.39 0.10 8.82
CA THR A 233 10.76 0.43 10.11
C THR A 233 10.26 -0.82 10.80
N THR A 234 10.78 -1.10 12.01
CA THR A 234 10.47 -2.33 12.78
C THR A 234 10.05 -2.06 14.22
N GLN A 235 10.22 -0.84 14.71
CA GLN A 235 9.98 -0.51 16.12
C GLN A 235 8.65 0.21 16.31
N PRO A 236 7.82 -0.21 17.29
CA PRO A 236 6.63 0.53 17.69
C PRO A 236 6.93 1.99 18.04
N GLY A 237 6.06 2.89 17.59
CA GLY A 237 6.26 4.33 17.69
C GLY A 237 7.11 4.94 16.56
N HIS A 238 7.66 4.13 15.64
CA HIS A 238 8.21 4.65 14.40
C HIS A 238 7.09 4.78 13.36
N ALA A 239 7.07 5.89 12.67
CA ALA A 239 6.03 6.24 11.71
C ALA A 239 6.60 6.56 10.33
N LEU A 240 5.75 6.45 9.32
CA LEU A 240 6.00 6.87 7.95
C LEU A 240 4.93 7.89 7.55
N THR A 241 5.35 9.08 7.13
CA THR A 241 4.49 10.02 6.41
C THR A 241 4.79 9.98 4.93
N SER A 242 3.80 9.64 4.13
CA SER A 242 3.88 9.72 2.67
C SER A 242 3.31 11.06 2.20
N LEU A 243 4.18 11.93 1.68
CA LEU A 243 3.84 13.25 1.13
C LEU A 243 3.81 13.18 -0.39
N GLY A 244 2.75 12.62 -0.92
CA GLY A 244 2.42 12.59 -2.34
C GLY A 244 1.46 13.72 -2.73
N SER A 245 0.48 13.44 -3.58
CA SER A 245 -0.64 14.36 -3.87
C SER A 245 -1.46 14.62 -2.61
N THR A 246 -1.65 13.60 -1.79
CA THR A 246 -2.27 13.66 -0.45
C THR A 246 -1.25 13.30 0.63
N LEU A 247 -1.58 13.60 1.87
CA LEU A 247 -0.81 13.23 3.05
C LEU A 247 -1.36 11.92 3.62
N VAL A 248 -0.50 10.90 3.74
CA VAL A 248 -0.85 9.62 4.37
C VAL A 248 0.13 9.36 5.51
N ILE A 249 -0.41 9.10 6.69
CA ILE A 249 0.41 8.71 7.84
C ILE A 249 0.21 7.25 8.18
N LYS A 250 1.28 6.59 8.59
CA LYS A 250 1.28 5.21 9.09
C LYS A 250 2.20 5.12 10.30
N SER A 251 1.76 4.49 11.37
CA SER A 251 2.56 4.27 12.59
C SER A 251 2.53 2.81 13.00
N LEU A 252 3.69 2.29 13.37
CA LEU A 252 3.79 0.94 13.92
C LEU A 252 3.39 0.96 15.39
N SER A 253 2.43 0.11 15.78
CA SER A 253 1.79 0.13 17.09
C SER A 253 1.68 -1.26 17.69
N HIS A 254 1.76 -1.35 19.02
CA HIS A 254 1.39 -2.54 19.77
C HIS A 254 -0.13 -2.77 19.78
N THR A 255 -0.89 -1.68 19.69
CA THR A 255 -2.34 -1.69 19.80
C THR A 255 -2.98 -1.51 18.42
N ARG A 256 -3.98 -2.31 18.11
CA ARG A 256 -4.88 -2.13 16.98
C ARG A 256 -5.74 -0.88 17.20
N VAL A 257 -5.90 -0.07 16.15
CA VAL A 257 -6.77 1.11 16.16
C VAL A 257 -7.62 1.10 14.90
N ASP A 258 -8.90 0.93 15.05
CA ASP A 258 -9.90 1.04 14.00
C ASP A 258 -10.91 2.13 14.38
N ALA A 259 -11.09 3.09 13.50
CA ALA A 259 -12.04 4.18 13.68
C ALA A 259 -12.67 4.54 12.32
N PRO A 260 -13.74 3.83 11.93
CA PRO A 260 -14.37 3.98 10.62
C PRO A 260 -14.83 5.40 10.31
N ALA A 261 -15.24 6.15 11.33
CA ALA A 261 -15.61 7.56 11.18
C ALA A 261 -14.49 8.42 10.57
N PHE A 262 -13.24 8.04 10.75
CA PHE A 262 -12.04 8.68 10.18
C PHE A 262 -11.42 7.88 9.04
N GLY A 263 -12.08 6.82 8.57
CA GLY A 263 -11.52 5.92 7.56
C GLY A 263 -10.28 5.14 8.04
N LEU A 264 -10.13 4.97 9.37
CA LEU A 264 -9.01 4.26 9.97
C LEU A 264 -9.31 2.78 10.10
N TYR A 265 -8.39 1.96 9.62
CA TYR A 265 -8.33 0.52 9.87
C TYR A 265 -6.87 0.08 9.93
N SER A 266 -6.61 -0.88 10.82
CA SER A 266 -5.25 -1.35 11.07
C SER A 266 -4.90 -2.54 10.20
N HIS A 267 -3.68 -2.54 9.64
CA HIS A 267 -3.09 -3.72 9.03
C HIS A 267 -2.27 -4.49 10.06
N ARG A 268 -2.43 -5.80 10.11
CA ARG A 268 -1.60 -6.64 10.97
C ARG A 268 -0.20 -6.78 10.36
N LEU A 269 0.85 -6.64 11.17
CA LEU A 269 2.24 -6.89 10.79
C LEU A 269 2.89 -7.83 11.81
N GLY A 270 2.67 -9.15 11.65
CA GLY A 270 3.08 -10.14 12.65
C GLY A 270 2.41 -9.89 14.01
N PRO A 271 3.18 -9.62 15.08
CA PRO A 271 2.62 -9.28 16.39
C PRO A 271 2.22 -7.82 16.56
N LEU A 272 2.52 -6.96 15.57
CA LEU A 272 2.28 -5.52 15.60
C LEU A 272 1.16 -5.11 14.64
N TRP A 273 0.78 -3.84 14.72
CA TRP A 273 -0.23 -3.22 13.89
C TRP A 273 0.31 -1.99 13.17
N LEU A 274 0.01 -1.87 11.90
CA LEU A 274 0.26 -0.66 11.14
C LEU A 274 -1.04 0.14 11.09
N VAL A 275 -1.10 1.18 11.90
CA VAL A 275 -2.25 2.08 12.02
C VAL A 275 -2.00 3.35 11.21
N GLY A 276 -3.03 3.90 10.57
CA GLY A 276 -2.81 5.12 9.80
C GLY A 276 -4.06 5.69 9.17
N GLY A 277 -3.93 6.91 8.71
CA GLY A 277 -4.99 7.67 8.06
C GLY A 277 -4.49 8.48 6.88
N ALA A 278 -5.41 8.96 6.07
CA ALA A 278 -5.12 9.74 4.88
C ALA A 278 -5.95 11.02 4.84
N SER A 279 -5.27 12.17 4.86
CA SER A 279 -5.87 13.50 4.71
C SER A 279 -5.98 13.88 3.23
N ASN A 280 -6.92 14.78 2.93
CA ASN A 280 -7.08 15.38 1.61
C ASN A 280 -6.06 16.51 1.34
N THR A 281 -5.32 16.98 2.35
CA THR A 281 -4.18 17.88 2.16
C THR A 281 -2.97 17.14 1.57
N GLY A 282 -1.96 17.89 1.11
CA GLY A 282 -0.70 17.33 0.63
C GLY A 282 -0.07 18.11 -0.50
N GLY A 283 0.83 17.48 -1.24
CA GLY A 283 1.59 18.11 -2.32
C GLY A 283 0.74 18.67 -3.47
N ALA A 284 -0.46 18.12 -3.69
CA ALA A 284 -1.36 18.68 -4.71
C ALA A 284 -1.80 20.11 -4.40
N VAL A 285 -1.96 20.46 -3.12
CA VAL A 285 -2.27 21.83 -2.72
C VAL A 285 -1.10 22.78 -3.06
N LEU A 286 0.13 22.36 -2.82
CA LEU A 286 1.32 23.15 -3.14
C LEU A 286 1.43 23.39 -4.65
N ARG A 287 1.25 22.35 -5.47
CA ARG A 287 1.28 22.41 -6.94
C ARG A 287 0.17 23.26 -7.56
N ARG A 288 -0.91 23.51 -6.81
CA ARG A 288 -1.95 24.47 -7.22
C ARG A 288 -1.42 25.90 -7.35
N PHE A 289 -0.43 26.26 -6.53
CA PHE A 289 0.08 27.61 -6.40
C PHE A 289 1.49 27.80 -6.95
N PHE A 290 2.30 26.73 -6.97
CA PHE A 290 3.72 26.79 -7.29
C PHE A 290 4.14 25.65 -8.22
N SER A 291 5.02 25.93 -9.17
CA SER A 291 5.76 24.89 -9.90
C SER A 291 6.77 24.20 -8.98
N ASP A 292 7.25 23.02 -9.35
CA ASP A 292 8.26 22.29 -8.57
C ASP A 292 9.57 23.11 -8.41
N ALA A 293 9.96 23.85 -9.45
CA ALA A 293 11.12 24.74 -9.40
C ALA A 293 10.91 25.91 -8.41
N ALA A 294 9.72 26.54 -8.42
CA ALA A 294 9.39 27.60 -7.47
C ALA A 294 9.33 27.05 -6.03
N LEU A 295 8.76 25.87 -5.82
CA LEU A 295 8.77 25.20 -4.52
C LEU A 295 10.18 24.99 -3.99
N ALA A 296 11.10 24.51 -4.82
CA ALA A 296 12.49 24.28 -4.42
C ALA A 296 13.18 25.60 -4.04
N THR A 297 13.05 26.63 -4.90
CA THR A 297 13.70 27.94 -4.71
C THR A 297 13.17 28.66 -3.47
N LEU A 298 11.84 28.75 -3.33
CA LEU A 298 11.21 29.45 -2.20
C LEU A 298 11.44 28.69 -0.88
N SER A 299 11.35 27.36 -0.89
CA SER A 299 11.62 26.56 0.32
C SER A 299 13.03 26.78 0.86
N ALA A 300 14.03 26.89 -0.01
CA ALA A 300 15.43 27.12 0.40
C ALA A 300 15.63 28.46 1.12
N GLN A 301 14.73 29.44 0.91
CA GLN A 301 14.79 30.77 1.50
C GLN A 301 13.99 30.93 2.80
N LEU A 302 13.32 29.86 3.27
CA LEU A 302 12.49 29.92 4.46
C LEU A 302 13.33 29.89 5.74
N ASP A 303 12.98 30.74 6.71
CA ASP A 303 13.40 30.54 8.08
C ASP A 303 12.57 29.42 8.72
N THR A 304 13.15 28.25 8.78
CA THR A 304 12.47 27.04 9.32
C THR A 304 12.41 27.02 10.85
N SER A 305 13.13 27.92 11.54
CA SER A 305 13.12 28.04 13.00
C SER A 305 11.93 28.88 13.49
N ALA A 306 11.48 29.84 12.69
CA ALA A 306 10.35 30.69 13.01
C ALA A 306 9.01 30.00 12.67
N ALA A 307 7.98 30.26 13.48
CA ALA A 307 6.62 29.85 13.18
C ALA A 307 5.97 30.81 12.17
N SER A 308 5.16 30.27 11.26
CA SER A 308 4.33 31.11 10.40
C SER A 308 3.21 31.78 11.20
N ALA A 309 2.97 33.06 10.95
CA ALA A 309 1.83 33.79 11.52
C ALA A 309 0.49 33.39 10.87
N LEU A 310 0.52 32.55 9.83
CA LEU A 310 -0.66 32.15 9.05
C LEU A 310 -1.24 30.85 9.58
N ASP A 311 -2.53 30.89 9.98
CA ASP A 311 -3.25 29.73 10.45
C ASP A 311 -4.03 29.07 9.30
N TYR A 312 -3.32 28.36 8.42
CA TYR A 312 -3.93 27.67 7.29
C TYR A 312 -4.35 26.26 7.60
N TYR A 313 -5.44 25.84 6.93
CA TYR A 313 -5.82 24.44 6.73
C TYR A 313 -5.91 24.20 5.21
N PRO A 314 -4.80 23.81 4.56
CA PRO A 314 -4.72 23.80 3.10
C PRO A 314 -5.38 22.57 2.50
N LEU A 315 -6.51 22.79 1.81
CA LEU A 315 -7.22 21.79 1.01
C LEU A 315 -7.48 22.35 -0.39
N LEU A 316 -7.64 21.48 -1.38
CA LEU A 316 -8.00 21.87 -2.76
C LEU A 316 -9.48 22.20 -2.92
N ALA A 317 -10.34 21.56 -2.14
CA ALA A 317 -11.79 21.70 -2.13
C ALA A 317 -12.31 21.44 -0.72
N PRO A 318 -13.56 21.82 -0.40
CA PRO A 318 -14.19 21.40 0.83
C PRO A 318 -14.21 19.88 0.99
N GLY A 319 -14.05 19.43 2.24
CA GLY A 319 -14.07 18.04 2.66
C GLY A 319 -12.72 17.57 3.18
N GLU A 320 -12.73 17.03 4.41
CA GLU A 320 -11.58 16.38 5.04
C GLU A 320 -12.00 15.04 5.65
N ARG A 321 -11.31 13.98 5.27
CA ARG A 321 -11.60 12.62 5.76
C ARG A 321 -10.82 12.27 7.02
N PHE A 322 -9.62 12.85 7.21
CA PHE A 322 -8.73 12.61 8.34
C PHE A 322 -7.78 13.80 8.50
N PRO A 323 -7.55 14.33 9.71
CA PRO A 323 -8.03 13.85 11.03
C PRO A 323 -9.39 14.44 11.47
N ILE A 324 -10.17 15.06 10.60
CA ILE A 324 -11.41 15.77 10.98
C ILE A 324 -12.62 15.01 10.48
N SER A 325 -12.74 14.19 9.59
CA SER A 325 -13.93 13.47 9.10
C SER A 325 -15.19 14.36 8.91
N ASP A 326 -15.02 15.43 8.13
CA ASP A 326 -16.10 16.35 7.76
C ASP A 326 -16.10 16.56 6.24
N PRO A 327 -17.12 16.06 5.51
CA PRO A 327 -17.20 16.21 4.05
C PRO A 327 -17.42 17.66 3.59
N THR A 328 -17.76 18.58 4.51
CA THR A 328 -18.01 19.99 4.23
C THR A 328 -16.90 20.92 4.74
N TYR A 329 -15.86 20.37 5.38
CA TYR A 329 -14.79 21.15 6.00
C TYR A 329 -14.11 22.07 4.99
N ALA A 330 -14.25 23.39 5.20
CA ALA A 330 -13.77 24.37 4.24
C ALA A 330 -12.24 24.56 4.28
N PRO A 331 -11.58 24.75 3.12
CA PRO A 331 -10.19 25.20 3.08
C PRO A 331 -10.01 26.54 3.80
N ARG A 332 -8.92 26.69 4.55
CA ARG A 332 -8.54 27.97 5.15
C ARG A 332 -7.17 28.38 4.62
N LEU A 333 -7.19 29.36 3.69
CA LEU A 333 -6.01 29.85 2.95
C LEU A 333 -5.92 31.38 2.97
N SER A 334 -6.65 32.04 3.86
CA SER A 334 -6.69 33.50 4.01
C SER A 334 -6.18 33.92 5.38
N PRO A 335 -5.53 35.11 5.48
CA PRO A 335 -5.20 36.02 4.38
C PRO A 335 -4.05 35.50 3.52
N ARG A 336 -4.02 35.78 2.22
CA ARG A 336 -2.86 35.53 1.36
C ARG A 336 -1.92 36.73 1.37
N PRO A 337 -0.67 36.57 1.86
CA PRO A 337 0.33 37.64 1.82
C PRO A 337 0.80 37.89 0.38
N ALA A 338 1.32 39.11 0.11
CA ALA A 338 1.93 39.44 -1.17
C ALA A 338 3.29 38.72 -1.39
N ASP A 339 4.00 38.41 -0.32
CA ASP A 339 5.25 37.62 -0.37
C ASP A 339 4.93 36.12 -0.50
N ASP A 340 5.28 35.54 -1.63
CA ASP A 340 5.10 34.13 -1.91
C ASP A 340 5.89 33.21 -0.96
N ARG A 341 7.01 33.68 -0.37
CA ARG A 341 7.74 32.91 0.66
C ARG A 341 6.92 32.79 1.94
N ALA A 342 6.31 33.87 2.39
CA ALA A 342 5.43 33.88 3.55
C ALA A 342 4.20 33.00 3.30
N PHE A 343 3.61 33.04 2.08
CA PHE A 343 2.49 32.20 1.70
C PHE A 343 2.87 30.72 1.71
N LEU A 344 3.99 30.36 1.06
CA LEU A 344 4.50 28.98 1.06
C LEU A 344 4.79 28.48 2.47
N HIS A 345 5.42 29.31 3.32
CA HIS A 345 5.68 28.94 4.72
C HIS A 345 4.38 28.57 5.45
N GLY A 346 3.34 29.40 5.30
CA GLY A 346 2.02 29.12 5.88
C GLY A 346 1.40 27.81 5.39
N LEU A 347 1.53 27.50 4.10
CA LEU A 347 1.04 26.24 3.52
C LEU A 347 1.80 25.04 4.09
N LEU A 348 3.15 25.07 4.08
CA LEU A 348 3.99 23.98 4.57
C LEU A 348 3.76 23.72 6.07
N GLU A 349 3.62 24.77 6.86
CA GLU A 349 3.36 24.66 8.29
C GLU A 349 1.91 24.24 8.58
N GLY A 350 0.94 24.70 7.78
CA GLY A 350 -0.46 24.23 7.87
C GLY A 350 -0.58 22.73 7.63
N ILE A 351 0.10 22.20 6.60
CA ILE A 351 0.15 20.75 6.35
C ILE A 351 0.85 20.01 7.50
N ALA A 352 1.94 20.57 8.04
CA ALA A 352 2.62 19.98 9.19
C ALA A 352 1.74 19.91 10.44
N ARG A 353 0.90 20.93 10.69
CA ARG A 353 -0.08 20.93 11.79
C ARG A 353 -1.18 19.88 11.58
N ILE A 354 -1.63 19.68 10.34
CA ILE A 354 -2.60 18.61 10.01
C ILE A 354 -1.98 17.23 10.28
N GLU A 355 -0.74 17.05 9.85
CA GLU A 355 0.01 15.81 10.13
C GLU A 355 0.14 15.54 11.63
N GLY A 356 0.55 16.54 12.42
CA GLY A 356 0.65 16.44 13.88
C GLY A 356 -0.67 16.06 14.51
N ARG A 357 -1.77 16.75 14.15
CA ARG A 357 -3.12 16.39 14.60
C ARG A 357 -3.51 14.95 14.24
N GLY A 358 -3.07 14.47 13.08
CA GLY A 358 -3.29 13.09 12.67
C GLY A 358 -2.59 12.10 13.61
N TYR A 359 -1.33 12.32 13.94
CA TYR A 359 -0.61 11.49 14.92
C TYR A 359 -1.20 11.58 16.33
N ASP A 360 -1.59 12.79 16.76
CA ASP A 360 -2.25 12.99 18.06
C ASP A 360 -3.58 12.22 18.13
N LEU A 361 -4.36 12.23 17.05
CA LEU A 361 -5.60 11.45 16.97
C LEU A 361 -5.32 9.95 17.09
N LEU A 362 -4.32 9.41 16.39
CA LEU A 362 -3.95 8.00 16.52
C LEU A 362 -3.56 7.65 17.95
N MET A 363 -2.78 8.49 18.63
CA MET A 363 -2.41 8.29 20.03
C MET A 363 -3.62 8.36 20.96
N THR A 364 -4.52 9.32 20.77
CA THR A 364 -5.77 9.45 21.53
C THR A 364 -6.65 8.21 21.40
N LEU A 365 -6.63 7.58 20.23
CA LEU A 365 -7.35 6.34 19.96
C LEU A 365 -6.62 5.08 20.47
N GLY A 366 -5.46 5.24 21.11
CA GLY A 366 -4.72 4.14 21.77
C GLY A 366 -3.53 3.58 20.99
N ALA A 367 -3.13 4.20 19.88
CA ALA A 367 -1.90 3.79 19.19
C ALA A 367 -0.66 4.08 20.05
N THR A 368 0.40 3.30 19.85
CA THR A 368 1.70 3.56 20.47
C THR A 368 2.19 4.98 20.12
N PRO A 369 2.62 5.77 21.12
CA PRO A 369 3.11 7.13 20.90
C PRO A 369 4.23 7.19 19.86
N VAL A 370 4.10 8.12 18.92
CA VAL A 370 5.10 8.32 17.85
C VAL A 370 6.36 8.95 18.43
N ARG A 371 7.53 8.42 18.05
CA ARG A 371 8.85 8.86 18.49
C ARG A 371 9.76 9.31 17.37
N ARG A 372 9.52 8.82 16.14
CA ARG A 372 10.31 9.11 14.94
C ARG A 372 9.43 9.01 13.71
N ILE A 373 9.63 9.92 12.77
CA ILE A 373 8.87 9.96 11.52
C ILE A 373 9.84 9.87 10.35
N LEU A 374 9.67 8.85 9.52
CA LEU A 374 10.27 8.77 8.20
C LEU A 374 9.33 9.45 7.18
N THR A 375 9.87 10.00 6.12
CA THR A 375 9.10 10.66 5.06
C THR A 375 9.38 10.01 3.71
N ALA A 376 8.30 9.66 3.01
CA ALA A 376 8.30 9.18 1.63
C ALA A 376 7.57 10.15 0.71
N GLY A 377 7.63 9.88 -0.61
CA GLY A 377 6.99 10.69 -1.64
C GLY A 377 7.77 11.96 -1.98
N GLY A 378 7.22 12.78 -2.89
CA GLY A 378 7.89 13.98 -3.40
C GLY A 378 8.27 15.00 -2.34
N GLY A 379 7.50 15.11 -1.24
CA GLY A 379 7.81 16.00 -0.12
C GLY A 379 9.03 15.57 0.70
N ALA A 380 9.51 14.32 0.56
CA ALA A 380 10.69 13.83 1.27
C ALA A 380 11.98 14.57 0.87
N ALA A 381 12.07 15.02 -0.38
CA ALA A 381 13.24 15.77 -0.89
C ALA A 381 13.33 17.20 -0.32
N ASN A 382 12.22 17.77 0.20
CA ASN A 382 12.19 19.15 0.73
C ASN A 382 12.74 19.20 2.17
N ALA A 383 14.05 19.40 2.32
CA ALA A 383 14.71 19.47 3.63
C ALA A 383 14.18 20.63 4.53
N PRO A 384 13.93 21.86 4.02
CA PRO A 384 13.27 22.91 4.79
C PRO A 384 11.91 22.46 5.36
N TRP A 385 11.08 21.81 4.57
CA TRP A 385 9.78 21.30 5.04
C TRP A 385 9.93 20.23 6.12
N ARG A 386 10.90 19.32 6.00
CA ARG A 386 11.18 18.36 7.08
C ARG A 386 11.54 19.04 8.40
N ARG A 387 12.35 20.15 8.35
CA ARG A 387 12.67 20.93 9.56
C ARG A 387 11.45 21.61 10.16
N ILE A 388 10.59 22.22 9.33
CA ILE A 388 9.31 22.79 9.79
C ILE A 388 8.46 21.73 10.47
N ARG A 389 8.31 20.56 9.87
CA ARG A 389 7.55 19.43 10.42
C ARG A 389 8.14 18.96 11.75
N ALA A 390 9.46 18.79 11.82
CA ALA A 390 10.14 18.41 13.06
C ALA A 390 9.88 19.44 14.18
N ARG A 391 9.94 20.72 13.88
CA ARG A 391 9.64 21.81 14.83
C ARG A 391 8.18 21.76 15.28
N VAL A 392 7.24 21.64 14.34
CA VAL A 392 5.79 21.67 14.64
C VAL A 392 5.37 20.46 15.49
N MET A 393 5.92 19.28 15.24
CA MET A 393 5.56 18.05 15.94
C MET A 393 6.43 17.74 17.16
N GLY A 394 7.58 18.44 17.30
CA GLY A 394 8.53 18.15 18.37
C GLY A 394 9.21 16.77 18.24
N LEU A 395 9.26 16.20 17.03
CA LEU A 395 9.75 14.86 16.75
C LEU A 395 10.82 14.87 15.65
N PRO A 396 11.76 13.91 15.66
CA PRO A 396 12.68 13.71 14.54
C PRO A 396 11.91 13.35 13.25
N VAL A 397 12.15 14.11 12.18
CA VAL A 397 11.57 13.90 10.84
C VAL A 397 12.68 13.74 9.82
N GLU A 398 12.80 12.57 9.24
CA GLU A 398 13.87 12.19 8.32
C GLU A 398 13.31 11.73 6.98
N ALA A 399 14.11 11.80 5.91
CA ALA A 399 13.76 11.15 4.66
C ALA A 399 13.96 9.63 4.80
N ALA A 400 13.01 8.84 4.32
CA ALA A 400 13.21 7.41 4.18
C ALA A 400 14.30 7.14 3.13
N THR A 401 15.20 6.22 3.42
CA THR A 401 16.29 5.87 2.49
C THR A 401 15.76 5.08 1.30
N ARG A 402 14.75 4.24 1.54
CA ARG A 402 14.10 3.41 0.52
C ARG A 402 12.59 3.41 0.73
N THR A 403 11.85 3.42 -0.37
CA THR A 403 10.38 3.50 -0.37
C THR A 403 9.75 2.66 -1.49
N GLU A 404 10.58 2.01 -2.32
CA GLU A 404 10.16 1.24 -3.48
C GLU A 404 9.49 -0.07 -3.02
N ALA A 405 8.25 -0.31 -3.43
CA ALA A 405 7.48 -1.48 -3.03
C ALA A 405 8.20 -2.79 -3.40
N ALA A 406 8.80 -2.89 -4.59
CA ALA A 406 9.57 -4.06 -5.01
C ALA A 406 10.72 -4.40 -4.03
N TYR A 407 11.40 -3.40 -3.47
CA TYR A 407 12.41 -3.63 -2.42
C TYR A 407 11.78 -4.15 -1.14
N GLY A 408 10.65 -3.55 -0.69
CA GLY A 408 9.92 -4.03 0.48
C GLY A 408 9.40 -5.47 0.31
N THR A 409 8.99 -5.82 -0.89
CA THR A 409 8.56 -7.19 -1.23
C THR A 409 9.74 -8.16 -1.29
N ALA A 410 10.94 -7.69 -1.71
CA ALA A 410 12.16 -8.50 -1.60
C ALA A 410 12.55 -8.76 -0.13
N LEU A 411 12.36 -7.77 0.75
CA LEU A 411 12.52 -7.97 2.19
C LEU A 411 11.52 -9.00 2.72
N LEU A 412 10.25 -8.96 2.27
CA LEU A 412 9.25 -9.98 2.61
C LEU A 412 9.68 -11.36 2.13
N ALA A 413 10.21 -11.47 0.92
CA ALA A 413 10.74 -12.74 0.40
C ALA A 413 11.90 -13.28 1.24
N ALA A 414 12.76 -12.42 1.77
CA ALA A 414 13.88 -12.79 2.62
C ALA A 414 13.43 -13.18 4.05
N CYS A 415 12.54 -12.40 4.67
CA CYS A 415 12.12 -12.58 6.06
C CYS A 415 11.05 -13.67 6.24
N GLY A 416 10.27 -13.95 5.20
CA GLY A 416 9.11 -14.82 5.30
C GLY A 416 8.08 -14.27 6.32
N GLU A 417 7.43 -15.16 7.04
CA GLU A 417 6.36 -14.81 8.00
C GLU A 417 6.80 -13.96 9.17
N LYS A 418 8.11 -13.81 9.40
CA LYS A 418 8.62 -12.90 10.44
C LYS A 418 8.39 -11.43 10.12
N LEU A 419 8.07 -11.09 8.87
CA LEU A 419 7.74 -9.76 8.32
C LEU A 419 8.74 -8.65 8.70
N LEU A 420 8.98 -8.43 9.97
CA LEU A 420 9.82 -7.37 10.54
C LEU A 420 11.13 -7.95 11.09
N CYS A 421 11.85 -8.73 10.31
CA CYS A 421 13.09 -9.40 10.72
C CYS A 421 14.33 -8.46 10.66
N PHE A 422 14.14 -7.14 10.57
CA PHE A 422 15.20 -6.17 10.26
C PHE A 422 15.77 -5.44 11.49
N GLY A 423 15.34 -5.80 12.70
CA GLY A 423 15.81 -5.20 13.95
C GLY A 423 17.14 -5.76 14.40
#